data_d6c9413604ad745910750bd1abbac7e8
#
_entry.id   d6c9413604ad745910750bd1abbac7e8
#
_cell.length_a   1.000
_cell.length_b   1.000
_cell.length_c   1.000
_cell.angle_alpha   90.00
_cell.angle_beta   90.00
_cell.angle_gamma   90.00
#
_symmetry.space_group_name_H-M   'P 1'
#
loop_
_entity.id
_entity.type
_entity.pdbx_description
1 polymer ?
#
loop_
_entity_poly.entity_id
_entity_poly.type
_entity_poly.pdbx_seq_one_letter_code
_entity_poly.pdbx_strand_id
1 'polypeptide(L)'
;MENEGFSTSLMTLLVRVTGVNSIRLGQETQVELVELSFNITTKIRLDPEILTAWFTAPERDELQESDQDAHERFTGKTHKEDFPLFYLLIDYIHDEGRIGDFARTGLLYIIEAASNSVALEQWIVESDLATMMATGLGALYSQLSRKLVIDHPSDELPPILALSDYEHPVTTREIVSSMDTDFQNHMDTFLSHLVFWQDVLNHCKSMEVKQTLLEHFQVIFLQQLL
;
A
#
# COMPACT_ATOMS: atom_id res chain seq x y z
N MET A 1 20.11 6.79 -26.51
CA MET A 1 18.83 6.49 -27.19
C MET A 1 18.41 5.11 -26.75
N GLU A 2 17.87 4.99 -25.56
CA GLU A 2 17.16 3.78 -25.16
C GLU A 2 15.86 3.74 -25.95
N ASN A 3 15.52 2.56 -26.38
CA ASN A 3 14.52 2.28 -27.40
C ASN A 3 13.12 2.66 -26.86
N GLU A 4 12.64 3.89 -27.11
CA GLU A 4 11.29 4.37 -26.72
C GLU A 4 10.20 3.36 -27.13
N GLY A 5 10.38 2.65 -28.23
CA GLY A 5 9.48 1.59 -28.64
C GLY A 5 9.45 0.39 -27.70
N PHE A 6 10.55 0.09 -27.01
CA PHE A 6 10.60 -1.01 -26.02
C PHE A 6 9.85 -0.62 -24.74
N SER A 7 10.12 0.54 -24.18
CA SER A 7 9.43 1.01 -22.97
C SER A 7 7.93 1.14 -23.20
N THR A 8 7.49 1.71 -24.32
CA THR A 8 6.07 1.81 -24.69
C THR A 8 5.42 0.44 -24.85
N SER A 9 6.09 -0.51 -25.48
CA SER A 9 5.56 -1.87 -25.65
C SER A 9 5.45 -2.61 -24.31
N LEU A 10 6.45 -2.45 -23.44
CA LEU A 10 6.46 -3.04 -22.10
C LEU A 10 5.41 -2.38 -21.20
N MET A 11 5.25 -1.05 -21.26
CA MET A 11 4.17 -0.34 -20.58
C MET A 11 2.79 -0.88 -21.00
N THR A 12 2.56 -1.01 -22.30
CA THR A 12 1.30 -1.57 -22.82
C THR A 12 1.06 -2.99 -22.30
N LEU A 13 2.10 -3.81 -22.21
CA LEU A 13 2.00 -5.16 -21.65
C LEU A 13 1.65 -5.09 -20.15
N LEU A 14 2.30 -4.23 -19.37
CA LEU A 14 2.04 -4.05 -17.94
C LEU A 14 0.60 -3.61 -17.69
N VAL A 15 0.10 -2.62 -18.43
CA VAL A 15 -1.31 -2.17 -18.36
C VAL A 15 -2.27 -3.34 -18.62
N ARG A 16 -1.98 -4.18 -19.61
CA ARG A 16 -2.83 -5.35 -19.92
C ARG A 16 -2.79 -6.41 -18.84
N VAL A 17 -1.65 -6.58 -18.17
CA VAL A 17 -1.49 -7.56 -17.08
C VAL A 17 -2.16 -7.07 -15.80
N THR A 18 -2.09 -5.76 -15.50
CA THR A 18 -2.68 -5.14 -14.30
C THR A 18 -4.13 -4.68 -14.50
N GLY A 19 -4.65 -4.71 -15.73
CA GLY A 19 -5.99 -4.22 -16.08
C GLY A 19 -7.13 -5.12 -15.58
N VAL A 20 -8.37 -4.63 -15.70
CA VAL A 20 -9.62 -5.27 -15.22
C VAL A 20 -9.84 -6.69 -15.77
N ASN A 21 -9.26 -7.01 -16.93
CA ASN A 21 -9.27 -8.34 -17.55
C ASN A 21 -7.95 -9.09 -17.32
N SER A 22 -7.24 -8.79 -16.21
CA SER A 22 -5.97 -9.43 -15.91
C SER A 22 -6.09 -10.95 -15.92
N ILE A 23 -5.18 -11.59 -16.65
CA ILE A 23 -4.99 -13.04 -16.59
C ILE A 23 -4.52 -13.35 -15.17
N ARG A 24 -5.16 -14.33 -14.52
CA ARG A 24 -4.67 -14.80 -13.21
C ARG A 24 -3.26 -15.36 -13.41
N LEU A 25 -2.28 -14.60 -12.98
CA LEU A 25 -0.88 -15.01 -13.03
C LEU A 25 -0.61 -16.05 -11.95
N GLY A 26 0.20 -17.04 -12.25
CA GLY A 26 0.76 -17.94 -11.23
C GLY A 26 1.70 -17.14 -10.29
N GLN A 27 1.85 -17.62 -9.06
CA GLN A 27 2.64 -16.93 -8.02
C GLN A 27 4.09 -16.64 -8.47
N GLU A 28 4.73 -17.60 -9.17
CA GLU A 28 6.09 -17.40 -9.68
C GLU A 28 6.17 -16.23 -10.68
N THR A 29 5.20 -16.15 -11.60
CA THR A 29 5.15 -15.06 -12.58
C THR A 29 4.87 -13.70 -11.91
N GLN A 30 4.09 -13.68 -10.84
CA GLN A 30 3.87 -12.46 -10.06
C GLN A 30 5.17 -11.97 -9.42
N VAL A 31 5.96 -12.87 -8.82
CA VAL A 31 7.28 -12.53 -8.24
C VAL A 31 8.18 -11.93 -9.30
N GLU A 32 8.31 -12.56 -10.45
CA GLU A 32 9.18 -12.09 -11.55
C GLU A 32 8.71 -10.71 -12.08
N LEU A 33 7.40 -10.51 -12.17
CA LEU A 33 6.83 -9.25 -12.63
C LEU A 33 7.10 -8.10 -11.66
N VAL A 34 6.93 -8.35 -10.37
CA VAL A 34 7.22 -7.35 -9.32
C VAL A 34 8.73 -7.09 -9.24
N GLU A 35 9.58 -8.12 -9.37
CA GLU A 35 11.03 -7.96 -9.41
C GLU A 35 11.48 -7.17 -10.64
N LEU A 36 10.90 -7.42 -11.82
CA LEU A 36 11.15 -6.62 -13.02
C LEU A 36 10.80 -5.15 -12.79
N SER A 37 9.62 -4.89 -12.19
CA SER A 37 9.16 -3.54 -11.90
C SER A 37 10.06 -2.84 -10.89
N PHE A 38 10.49 -3.53 -9.85
CA PHE A 38 11.49 -3.04 -8.89
C PHE A 38 12.82 -2.70 -9.58
N ASN A 39 13.30 -3.54 -10.51
CA ASN A 39 14.53 -3.28 -11.25
C ASN A 39 14.40 -2.02 -12.13
N ILE A 40 13.23 -1.79 -12.73
CA ILE A 40 12.97 -0.57 -13.50
C ILE A 40 12.98 0.66 -12.59
N THR A 41 12.30 0.61 -11.42
CA THR A 41 12.30 1.72 -10.47
C THR A 41 13.68 2.02 -9.91
N THR A 42 14.51 0.99 -9.73
CA THR A 42 15.93 1.14 -9.36
C THR A 42 16.68 1.92 -10.44
N LYS A 43 16.41 1.66 -11.71
CA LYS A 43 17.01 2.43 -12.82
C LYS A 43 16.53 3.87 -12.85
N ILE A 44 15.23 4.11 -12.65
CA ILE A 44 14.66 5.47 -12.55
C ILE A 44 15.33 6.26 -11.42
N ARG A 45 15.58 5.62 -10.26
CA ARG A 45 16.29 6.23 -9.14
C ARG A 45 17.72 6.66 -9.49
N LEU A 46 18.44 5.80 -10.22
CA LEU A 46 19.83 6.03 -10.61
C LEU A 46 19.97 7.05 -11.74
N ASP A 47 18.99 7.08 -12.65
CA ASP A 47 18.93 7.94 -13.82
C ASP A 47 17.50 8.51 -13.97
N PRO A 48 17.23 9.69 -13.39
CA PRO A 48 15.91 10.30 -13.42
C PRO A 48 15.39 10.65 -14.83
N GLU A 49 16.27 10.74 -15.83
CA GLU A 49 15.84 11.04 -17.22
C GLU A 49 15.01 9.88 -17.80
N ILE A 50 15.20 8.66 -17.30
CA ILE A 50 14.44 7.46 -17.70
C ILE A 50 12.96 7.58 -17.28
N LEU A 51 12.64 8.38 -16.25
CA LEU A 51 11.28 8.54 -15.77
C LEU A 51 10.29 8.91 -16.88
N THR A 52 10.70 9.78 -17.80
CA THR A 52 9.85 10.24 -18.92
C THR A 52 9.39 9.12 -19.86
N ALA A 53 10.11 7.99 -19.87
CA ALA A 53 9.74 6.81 -20.65
C ALA A 53 8.70 5.92 -19.93
N TRP A 54 8.42 6.15 -18.64
CA TRP A 54 7.57 5.30 -17.81
C TRP A 54 6.40 6.03 -17.16
N PHE A 55 6.47 7.34 -17.07
CA PHE A 55 5.47 8.21 -16.49
C PHE A 55 5.00 9.23 -17.50
N THR A 56 3.68 9.30 -17.71
CA THR A 56 3.02 10.29 -18.56
C THR A 56 2.22 11.23 -17.66
N ALA A 57 2.64 12.47 -17.55
CA ALA A 57 1.89 13.46 -16.78
C ALA A 57 0.51 13.68 -17.43
N PRO A 58 -0.60 13.58 -16.69
CA PRO A 58 -1.93 13.86 -17.22
C PRO A 58 -2.03 15.32 -17.71
N GLU A 59 -2.65 15.54 -18.86
CA GLU A 59 -3.01 16.89 -19.32
C GLU A 59 -4.12 17.41 -18.40
N ARG A 60 -3.87 18.53 -17.70
CA ARG A 60 -4.85 19.16 -16.82
C ARG A 60 -5.72 20.10 -17.61
N ASP A 61 -7.00 19.80 -17.67
CA ASP A 61 -8.02 20.81 -17.97
C ASP A 61 -8.22 21.67 -16.70
N GLU A 62 -7.72 22.92 -16.73
CA GLU A 62 -7.78 23.90 -15.62
C GLU A 62 -9.21 24.33 -15.19
N LEU A 63 -10.26 23.66 -15.66
CA LEU A 63 -11.65 24.12 -15.54
C LEU A 63 -12.54 23.33 -14.57
N GLN A 64 -12.01 22.39 -13.79
CA GLN A 64 -12.84 21.62 -12.83
C GLN A 64 -12.38 21.75 -11.37
N GLU A 65 -12.30 22.96 -10.84
CA GLU A 65 -12.42 23.19 -9.41
C GLU A 65 -13.91 23.32 -9.05
N SER A 66 -14.60 22.20 -8.88
CA SER A 66 -15.92 22.19 -8.27
C SER A 66 -15.82 21.72 -6.82
N ASP A 67 -16.55 22.40 -5.93
CA ASP A 67 -16.74 22.06 -4.51
C ASP A 67 -16.89 20.55 -4.31
N GLN A 68 -15.86 19.91 -3.75
CA GLN A 68 -15.84 18.46 -3.58
C GLN A 68 -16.32 18.09 -2.18
N ASP A 69 -17.29 17.19 -2.12
CA ASP A 69 -17.76 16.55 -0.91
C ASP A 69 -16.61 15.85 -0.15
N ALA A 70 -16.68 15.86 1.19
CA ALA A 70 -15.63 15.30 2.06
C ALA A 70 -15.25 13.84 1.72
N HIS A 71 -16.11 13.11 1.06
CA HIS A 71 -15.87 11.71 0.63
C HIS A 71 -14.91 11.62 -0.57
N GLU A 72 -14.87 12.64 -1.43
CA GLU A 72 -14.00 12.66 -2.61
C GLU A 72 -12.53 12.99 -2.27
N ARG A 73 -12.25 13.53 -1.09
CA ARG A 73 -10.89 13.91 -0.68
C ARG A 73 -9.93 12.74 -0.55
N PHE A 74 -10.45 11.53 -0.33
CA PHE A 74 -9.65 10.31 -0.13
C PHE A 74 -9.69 9.36 -1.32
N THR A 75 -10.24 9.79 -2.45
CA THR A 75 -10.28 9.02 -3.69
C THR A 75 -9.25 9.58 -4.66
N GLY A 76 -8.37 8.73 -5.17
CA GLY A 76 -7.37 9.11 -6.16
C GLY A 76 -8.00 9.49 -7.49
N LYS A 77 -7.38 10.45 -8.17
CA LYS A 77 -7.83 11.00 -9.46
C LYS A 77 -6.94 10.56 -10.62
N THR A 78 -5.97 9.70 -10.36
CA THR A 78 -4.98 9.27 -11.33
C THR A 78 -5.39 7.98 -12.03
N HIS A 79 -4.87 7.76 -13.25
CA HIS A 79 -5.18 6.59 -14.06
C HIS A 79 -3.99 5.62 -14.13
N LYS A 80 -4.29 4.32 -14.28
CA LYS A 80 -3.25 3.26 -14.38
C LYS A 80 -2.36 3.44 -15.60
N GLU A 81 -2.88 4.05 -16.63
CA GLU A 81 -2.18 4.34 -17.88
C GLU A 81 -1.10 5.41 -17.72
N ASP A 82 -1.25 6.30 -16.74
CA ASP A 82 -0.28 7.38 -16.49
C ASP A 82 1.04 6.82 -15.98
N PHE A 83 0.95 5.83 -15.05
CA PHE A 83 2.13 5.20 -14.46
C PHE A 83 1.87 3.73 -14.10
N PRO A 84 1.89 2.81 -15.06
CA PRO A 84 1.58 1.39 -14.85
C PRO A 84 2.48 0.69 -13.83
N LEU A 85 3.77 1.06 -13.77
CA LEU A 85 4.71 0.51 -12.78
C LEU A 85 4.28 0.80 -11.34
N PHE A 86 3.79 2.00 -11.08
CA PHE A 86 3.31 2.40 -9.77
C PHE A 86 2.12 1.55 -9.34
N TYR A 87 1.11 1.43 -10.21
CA TYR A 87 -0.09 0.65 -9.91
C TYR A 87 0.18 -0.84 -9.77
N LEU A 88 1.14 -1.36 -10.54
CA LEU A 88 1.58 -2.74 -10.37
C LEU A 88 2.22 -2.94 -8.99
N LEU A 89 3.08 -2.05 -8.54
CA LEU A 89 3.74 -2.18 -7.25
C LEU A 89 2.75 -1.98 -6.09
N ILE A 90 1.81 -1.02 -6.20
CA ILE A 90 0.85 -0.74 -5.13
C ILE A 90 -0.09 -1.93 -4.87
N ASP A 91 -0.40 -2.72 -5.88
CA ASP A 91 -1.23 -3.92 -5.73
C ASP A 91 -0.57 -4.99 -4.83
N TYR A 92 0.76 -4.97 -4.67
CA TYR A 92 1.52 -5.97 -3.88
C TYR A 92 2.19 -5.43 -2.60
N ILE A 93 1.93 -4.17 -2.20
CA ILE A 93 2.59 -3.60 -1.01
C ILE A 93 2.24 -4.33 0.29
N HIS A 94 1.06 -4.97 0.34
CA HIS A 94 0.56 -5.68 1.51
C HIS A 94 0.93 -7.16 1.53
N ASP A 95 1.56 -7.64 0.46
CA ASP A 95 1.95 -9.03 0.37
C ASP A 95 3.11 -9.37 1.32
N GLU A 96 3.10 -10.61 1.80
CA GLU A 96 4.15 -11.13 2.66
C GLU A 96 5.41 -11.49 1.87
N GLY A 97 6.55 -11.39 2.55
CA GLY A 97 7.84 -11.85 2.04
C GLY A 97 8.36 -11.03 0.86
N ARG A 98 9.11 -11.71 -0.03
CA ARG A 98 9.91 -11.08 -1.09
C ARG A 98 9.11 -10.20 -2.06
N ILE A 99 7.88 -10.59 -2.40
CA ILE A 99 7.02 -9.81 -3.30
C ILE A 99 6.73 -8.44 -2.68
N GLY A 100 6.22 -8.44 -1.43
CA GLY A 100 5.92 -7.20 -0.72
C GLY A 100 7.15 -6.33 -0.50
N ASP A 101 8.32 -6.93 -0.21
CA ASP A 101 9.56 -6.19 -0.01
C ASP A 101 10.00 -5.48 -1.30
N PHE A 102 9.94 -6.14 -2.44
CA PHE A 102 10.23 -5.51 -3.74
C PHE A 102 9.23 -4.42 -4.07
N ALA A 103 7.95 -4.66 -3.82
CA ALA A 103 6.90 -3.69 -4.08
C ALA A 103 7.08 -2.42 -3.23
N ARG A 104 7.27 -2.56 -1.92
CA ARG A 104 7.51 -1.43 -1.00
C ARG A 104 8.78 -0.67 -1.35
N THR A 105 9.87 -1.37 -1.63
CA THR A 105 11.14 -0.72 -2.00
C THR A 105 11.05 -0.02 -3.36
N GLY A 106 10.38 -0.62 -4.33
CA GLY A 106 10.15 0.00 -5.65
C GLY A 106 9.33 1.28 -5.55
N LEU A 107 8.25 1.28 -4.74
CA LEU A 107 7.47 2.48 -4.48
C LEU A 107 8.27 3.57 -3.76
N LEU A 108 9.11 3.19 -2.79
CA LEU A 108 10.00 4.13 -2.13
C LEU A 108 10.91 4.85 -3.13
N TYR A 109 11.45 4.14 -4.12
CA TYR A 109 12.27 4.74 -5.17
C TYR A 109 11.51 5.69 -6.08
N ILE A 110 10.25 5.39 -6.39
CA ILE A 110 9.37 6.31 -7.13
C ILE A 110 9.12 7.59 -6.31
N ILE A 111 8.83 7.46 -5.01
CA ILE A 111 8.59 8.60 -4.12
C ILE A 111 9.87 9.46 -3.97
N GLU A 112 11.04 8.84 -3.89
CA GLU A 112 12.31 9.58 -3.93
C GLU A 112 12.49 10.33 -5.27
N ALA A 113 12.14 9.70 -6.40
CA ALA A 113 12.24 10.32 -7.72
C ALA A 113 11.29 11.51 -7.88
N ALA A 114 10.14 11.52 -7.20
CA ALA A 114 9.21 12.64 -7.20
C ALA A 114 9.85 13.95 -6.70
N SER A 115 10.88 13.86 -5.86
CA SER A 115 11.64 15.03 -5.41
C SER A 115 12.33 15.80 -6.55
N ASN A 116 12.47 15.19 -7.72
CA ASN A 116 13.11 15.78 -8.90
C ASN A 116 12.11 16.11 -10.02
N SER A 117 10.81 15.83 -9.83
CA SER A 117 9.77 16.02 -10.83
C SER A 117 8.48 16.54 -10.19
N VAL A 118 8.18 17.83 -10.40
CA VAL A 118 6.96 18.46 -9.87
C VAL A 118 5.69 17.76 -10.40
N ALA A 119 5.70 17.32 -11.65
CA ALA A 119 4.56 16.59 -12.22
C ALA A 119 4.33 15.25 -11.52
N LEU A 120 5.40 14.51 -11.21
CA LEU A 120 5.29 13.24 -10.49
C LEU A 120 4.89 13.46 -9.03
N GLU A 121 5.45 14.48 -8.37
CA GLU A 121 5.08 14.86 -7.00
C GLU A 121 3.58 15.10 -6.88
N GLN A 122 3.03 15.93 -7.74
CA GLN A 122 1.62 16.27 -7.76
C GLN A 122 0.75 15.06 -8.12
N TRP A 123 1.19 14.25 -9.07
CA TRP A 123 0.50 13.01 -9.43
C TRP A 123 0.44 12.03 -8.25
N ILE A 124 1.51 11.90 -7.45
CA ILE A 124 1.52 11.03 -6.25
C ILE A 124 0.53 11.55 -5.20
N VAL A 125 0.45 12.86 -4.98
CA VAL A 125 -0.52 13.48 -4.05
C VAL A 125 -1.95 13.14 -4.46
N GLU A 126 -2.24 13.15 -5.76
CA GLU A 126 -3.55 12.86 -6.33
C GLU A 126 -3.82 11.35 -6.49
N SER A 127 -2.82 10.50 -6.27
CA SER A 127 -2.96 9.05 -6.40
C SER A 127 -3.61 8.41 -5.17
N ASP A 128 -4.01 7.14 -5.33
CA ASP A 128 -4.56 6.33 -4.24
C ASP A 128 -3.51 5.85 -3.21
N LEU A 129 -2.23 6.24 -3.35
CA LEU A 129 -1.13 5.73 -2.51
C LEU A 129 -1.42 5.87 -1.01
N ALA A 130 -1.75 7.08 -0.56
CA ALA A 130 -1.95 7.37 0.85
C ALA A 130 -3.16 6.60 1.41
N THR A 131 -4.24 6.51 0.64
CA THR A 131 -5.45 5.75 0.97
C THR A 131 -5.15 4.26 1.06
N MET A 132 -4.46 3.70 0.07
CA MET A 132 -4.11 2.27 0.02
C MET A 132 -3.15 1.89 1.14
N MET A 133 -2.15 2.71 1.42
CA MET A 133 -1.24 2.50 2.55
C MET A 133 -1.98 2.51 3.89
N ALA A 134 -2.87 3.48 4.11
CA ALA A 134 -3.57 3.63 5.40
C ALA A 134 -4.63 2.55 5.60
N THR A 135 -5.44 2.24 4.58
CA THR A 135 -6.46 1.18 4.65
C THR A 135 -5.84 -0.20 4.79
N GLY A 136 -4.74 -0.47 4.08
CA GLY A 136 -4.02 -1.73 4.19
C GLY A 136 -3.39 -1.93 5.57
N LEU A 137 -2.81 -0.89 6.16
CA LEU A 137 -2.31 -0.94 7.53
C LEU A 137 -3.43 -1.25 8.52
N GLY A 138 -4.61 -0.64 8.35
CA GLY A 138 -5.81 -0.92 9.15
C GLY A 138 -6.29 -2.37 8.99
N ALA A 139 -6.25 -2.91 7.77
CA ALA A 139 -6.61 -4.29 7.50
C ALA A 139 -5.64 -5.29 8.18
N LEU A 140 -4.32 -5.05 8.09
CA LEU A 140 -3.29 -5.86 8.77
C LEU A 140 -3.47 -5.83 10.28
N TYR A 141 -3.71 -4.66 10.87
CA TYR A 141 -3.99 -4.53 12.30
C TYR A 141 -5.26 -5.28 12.71
N SER A 142 -6.32 -5.16 11.92
CA SER A 142 -7.58 -5.87 12.17
C SER A 142 -7.42 -7.40 12.13
N GLN A 143 -6.56 -7.92 11.26
CA GLN A 143 -6.25 -9.36 11.25
C GLN A 143 -5.55 -9.81 12.53
N LEU A 144 -4.57 -9.02 13.01
CA LEU A 144 -3.88 -9.31 14.29
C LEU A 144 -4.85 -9.27 15.47
N SER A 145 -5.68 -8.25 15.57
CA SER A 145 -6.62 -8.08 16.69
C SER A 145 -7.67 -9.19 16.76
N ARG A 146 -8.07 -9.76 15.62
CA ARG A 146 -9.01 -10.89 15.58
C ARG A 146 -8.38 -12.21 16.01
N LYS A 147 -7.07 -12.36 15.85
CA LYS A 147 -6.32 -13.57 16.25
C LYS A 147 -5.94 -13.54 17.74
N LEU A 148 -5.82 -12.36 18.34
CA LEU A 148 -5.51 -12.21 19.76
C LEU A 148 -6.78 -12.47 20.60
N VAL A 149 -6.87 -13.65 21.19
CA VAL A 149 -7.85 -13.95 22.24
C VAL A 149 -7.15 -13.76 23.57
N ILE A 150 -7.55 -12.73 24.31
CA ILE A 150 -7.08 -12.54 25.69
C ILE A 150 -8.00 -13.36 26.56
N ASP A 151 -7.56 -14.55 26.99
CA ASP A 151 -8.23 -15.32 28.02
C ASP A 151 -7.93 -14.68 29.38
N HIS A 152 -8.91 -13.98 29.93
CA HIS A 152 -8.86 -13.59 31.32
C HIS A 152 -9.19 -14.83 32.18
N PRO A 153 -8.34 -15.22 33.14
CA PRO A 153 -8.69 -16.26 34.08
C PRO A 153 -9.98 -15.87 34.81
N SER A 154 -10.90 -16.80 34.88
CA SER A 154 -12.24 -16.59 35.50
C SER A 154 -12.19 -16.03 36.93
N ASP A 155 -11.07 -16.24 37.62
CA ASP A 155 -10.82 -15.76 38.98
C ASP A 155 -10.54 -14.26 39.08
N GLU A 156 -10.23 -13.61 37.95
CA GLU A 156 -9.96 -12.16 37.90
C GLU A 156 -11.17 -11.34 37.42
N LEU A 157 -12.27 -11.99 37.01
CA LEU A 157 -13.48 -11.30 36.60
C LEU A 157 -14.26 -10.76 37.81
N PRO A 158 -14.74 -9.52 37.75
CA PRO A 158 -15.65 -9.01 38.78
C PRO A 158 -16.85 -9.93 38.93
N PRO A 159 -17.33 -10.16 40.17
CA PRO A 159 -18.43 -11.10 40.46
C PRO A 159 -19.70 -10.87 39.62
N ILE A 160 -19.94 -9.64 39.20
CA ILE A 160 -21.06 -9.24 38.32
C ILE A 160 -20.98 -9.85 36.91
N LEU A 161 -19.76 -10.06 36.39
CA LEU A 161 -19.55 -10.68 35.09
C LEU A 161 -19.51 -12.20 35.15
N ALA A 162 -19.19 -12.77 36.33
CA ALA A 162 -19.23 -14.20 36.57
C ALA A 162 -20.66 -14.76 36.74
N LEU A 163 -21.65 -13.89 36.98
CA LEU A 163 -23.07 -14.27 37.12
C LEU A 163 -23.84 -14.28 35.80
N SER A 164 -23.23 -13.91 34.68
CA SER A 164 -23.88 -14.07 33.38
C SER A 164 -23.82 -15.55 32.97
N ASP A 165 -24.91 -16.27 33.14
CA ASP A 165 -25.15 -17.61 32.53
C ASP A 165 -25.21 -17.55 30.98
N TYR A 166 -24.47 -16.64 30.36
CA TYR A 166 -24.32 -16.63 28.96
C TYR A 166 -23.29 -17.70 28.60
N GLU A 167 -23.77 -18.91 28.36
CA GLU A 167 -23.04 -19.89 27.58
C GLU A 167 -22.77 -19.25 26.20
N HIS A 168 -21.65 -18.56 26.09
CA HIS A 168 -21.14 -18.25 24.75
C HIS A 168 -21.02 -19.59 24.03
N PRO A 169 -21.67 -19.78 22.86
CA PRO A 169 -21.42 -20.96 22.09
C PRO A 169 -19.91 -21.04 21.95
N VAL A 170 -19.35 -22.14 22.43
CA VAL A 170 -17.93 -22.46 22.25
C VAL A 170 -17.76 -22.71 20.76
N THR A 171 -17.77 -21.64 19.99
CA THR A 171 -17.08 -21.67 18.71
C THR A 171 -15.67 -22.05 19.08
N THR A 172 -15.23 -23.20 18.57
CA THR A 172 -13.83 -23.61 18.55
C THR A 172 -13.01 -22.51 17.93
N ARG A 173 -12.80 -21.42 18.69
CA ARG A 173 -11.81 -20.42 18.35
C ARG A 173 -10.50 -21.12 18.59
N GLU A 174 -9.78 -21.39 17.51
CA GLU A 174 -8.38 -21.79 17.60
C GLU A 174 -7.69 -20.73 18.47
N ILE A 175 -7.24 -21.13 19.65
CA ILE A 175 -6.45 -20.27 20.53
C ILE A 175 -5.11 -20.14 19.86
N VAL A 176 -4.89 -19.02 19.19
CA VAL A 176 -3.61 -18.74 18.52
C VAL A 176 -2.64 -18.28 19.59
N SER A 177 -1.61 -19.07 19.81
CA SER A 177 -0.49 -18.68 20.67
C SER A 177 0.28 -17.54 20.03
N SER A 178 0.81 -16.60 20.84
CA SER A 178 1.76 -15.58 20.37
C SER A 178 3.04 -16.18 19.76
N MET A 179 3.28 -17.47 19.99
CA MET A 179 4.38 -18.24 19.38
C MET A 179 3.99 -18.97 18.11
N ASP A 180 2.74 -18.86 17.66
CA ASP A 180 2.30 -19.44 16.40
C ASP A 180 3.00 -18.73 15.25
N THR A 181 3.57 -19.52 14.36
CA THR A 181 4.29 -19.01 13.17
C THR A 181 3.42 -18.17 12.26
N ASP A 182 2.14 -18.52 12.14
CA ASP A 182 1.18 -17.77 11.33
C ASP A 182 0.89 -16.38 11.96
N PHE A 183 0.73 -16.32 13.28
CA PHE A 183 0.59 -15.05 13.98
C PHE A 183 1.85 -14.19 13.88
N GLN A 184 3.03 -14.79 14.01
CA GLN A 184 4.28 -14.07 13.89
C GLN A 184 4.49 -13.52 12.48
N ASN A 185 4.18 -14.29 11.43
CA ASN A 185 4.26 -13.81 10.04
C ASN A 185 3.35 -12.59 9.81
N HIS A 186 2.13 -12.62 10.35
CA HIS A 186 1.22 -11.46 10.25
C HIS A 186 1.73 -10.24 11.03
N MET A 187 2.34 -10.48 12.19
CA MET A 187 2.97 -9.43 13.00
C MET A 187 4.15 -8.81 12.24
N ASP A 188 5.00 -9.64 11.66
CA ASP A 188 6.16 -9.19 10.88
C ASP A 188 5.71 -8.39 9.65
N THR A 189 4.65 -8.82 8.98
CA THR A 189 4.08 -8.08 7.84
C THR A 189 3.54 -6.71 8.28
N PHE A 190 2.82 -6.65 9.39
CA PHE A 190 2.33 -5.40 9.96
C PHE A 190 3.48 -4.45 10.34
N LEU A 191 4.50 -4.97 11.03
CA LEU A 191 5.68 -4.19 11.42
C LEU A 191 6.47 -3.71 10.19
N SER A 192 6.66 -4.56 9.18
CA SER A 192 7.28 -4.19 7.92
C SER A 192 6.54 -3.05 7.22
N HIS A 193 5.22 -3.03 7.33
CA HIS A 193 4.40 -1.95 6.79
C HIS A 193 4.57 -0.64 7.55
N LEU A 194 4.68 -0.68 8.88
CA LEU A 194 5.01 0.50 9.68
C LEU A 194 6.41 1.05 9.36
N VAL A 195 7.39 0.15 9.18
CA VAL A 195 8.74 0.54 8.74
C VAL A 195 8.69 1.19 7.35
N PHE A 196 7.92 0.65 6.43
CA PHE A 196 7.72 1.26 5.11
C PHE A 196 7.13 2.67 5.21
N TRP A 197 6.12 2.90 6.06
CA TRP A 197 5.59 4.23 6.34
C TRP A 197 6.68 5.19 6.83
N GLN A 198 7.49 4.74 7.79
CA GLN A 198 8.60 5.52 8.33
C GLN A 198 9.63 5.86 7.24
N ASP A 199 9.98 4.89 6.39
CA ASP A 199 10.95 5.07 5.31
C ASP A 199 10.43 6.05 4.27
N VAL A 200 9.16 5.96 3.87
CA VAL A 200 8.52 6.91 2.97
C VAL A 200 8.59 8.33 3.54
N LEU A 201 8.21 8.53 4.80
CA LEU A 201 8.26 9.83 5.45
C LEU A 201 9.69 10.40 5.60
N ASN A 202 10.68 9.53 5.80
CA ASN A 202 12.07 9.94 5.95
C ASN A 202 12.73 10.31 4.61
N HIS A 203 12.45 9.54 3.55
CA HIS A 203 13.11 9.70 2.25
C HIS A 203 12.35 10.65 1.31
N CYS A 204 11.05 10.81 1.47
CA CYS A 204 10.28 11.79 0.72
C CYS A 204 10.73 13.21 1.06
N LYS A 205 11.11 14.00 0.07
CA LYS A 205 11.49 15.43 0.27
C LYS A 205 10.30 16.36 0.11
N SER A 206 9.24 15.91 -0.58
CA SER A 206 8.02 16.68 -0.76
C SER A 206 7.28 16.86 0.56
N MET A 207 6.99 18.10 0.91
CA MET A 207 6.17 18.42 2.09
C MET A 207 4.70 18.10 1.85
N GLU A 208 4.23 18.27 0.62
CA GLU A 208 2.84 18.02 0.24
C GLU A 208 2.52 16.52 0.31
N VAL A 209 3.35 15.66 -0.28
CA VAL A 209 3.21 14.21 -0.16
C VAL A 209 3.25 13.75 1.29
N LYS A 210 4.17 14.30 2.11
CA LYS A 210 4.23 13.96 3.55
C LYS A 210 2.96 14.35 4.29
N GLN A 211 2.44 15.52 4.03
CA GLN A 211 1.22 16.01 4.68
C GLN A 211 0.03 15.14 4.31
N THR A 212 -0.14 14.80 3.04
CA THR A 212 -1.19 13.90 2.55
C THR A 212 -1.10 12.53 3.22
N LEU A 213 0.10 11.94 3.28
CA LEU A 213 0.32 10.67 3.95
C LEU A 213 -0.04 10.74 5.44
N LEU A 214 0.40 11.76 6.16
CA LEU A 214 0.11 11.92 7.59
C LEU A 214 -1.37 12.14 7.86
N GLU A 215 -2.06 12.91 7.01
CA GLU A 215 -3.51 13.13 7.12
C GLU A 215 -4.27 11.80 6.94
N HIS A 216 -3.93 11.01 5.93
CA HIS A 216 -4.56 9.71 5.70
C HIS A 216 -4.24 8.73 6.82
N PHE A 217 -3.00 8.69 7.32
CA PHE A 217 -2.63 7.87 8.47
C PHE A 217 -3.47 8.24 9.70
N GLN A 218 -3.63 9.53 9.97
CA GLN A 218 -4.42 10.00 11.11
C GLN A 218 -5.91 9.67 10.96
N VAL A 219 -6.51 10.00 9.81
CA VAL A 219 -7.97 9.92 9.61
C VAL A 219 -8.42 8.48 9.34
N ILE A 220 -7.68 7.76 8.49
CA ILE A 220 -8.10 6.42 8.05
C ILE A 220 -7.60 5.33 9.01
N PHE A 221 -6.40 5.48 9.57
CA PHE A 221 -5.86 4.45 10.46
C PHE A 221 -6.06 4.77 11.95
N LEU A 222 -5.52 5.88 12.47
CA LEU A 222 -5.55 6.14 13.91
C LEU A 222 -6.96 6.41 14.45
N GLN A 223 -7.80 7.18 13.75
CA GLN A 223 -9.16 7.48 14.23
C GLN A 223 -10.08 6.27 14.23
N GLN A 224 -9.77 5.23 13.47
CA GLN A 224 -10.53 3.98 13.50
C GLN A 224 -10.13 3.04 14.64
N LEU A 225 -8.98 3.30 15.27
CA LEU A 225 -8.48 2.52 16.41
C LEU A 225 -8.90 3.08 17.77
N LEU A 226 -9.27 4.35 17.80
CA LEU A 226 -9.68 5.11 19.01
C LEU A 226 -11.19 5.08 19.16
#